data_83afb40865907b85ab9542eeb4aaabb8
#
_entry.id   83afb40865907b85ab9542eeb4aaabb8
#
_cell.length_a   1.000
_cell.length_b   1.000
_cell.length_c   1.000
_cell.angle_alpha   90.00
_cell.angle_beta   90.00
_cell.angle_gamma   90.00
#
_symmetry.space_group_name_H-M   'P 1'
#
loop_
_entity.id
_entity.type
_entity.pdbx_description
1 polymer ?
#
loop_
_entity_poly.entity_id
_entity_poly.type
_entity_poly.pdbx_seq_one_letter_code
_entity_poly.pdbx_strand_id
1 'polypeptide(L)'
;GFMMNCQELETARREEIPFVTLIFNDCSYGLIKWKQMDQYGKSCYVDFTNPDFVKFAESMGAIGYRIEKAEDLIPTLEKAFEQTVPVIIDCPVDYSENTKLTAHLKQLMEEL
;
A
#
# COMPACT_ATOMS: atom_id res chain seq x y z
N GLY A 1 1.82 -5.68 -5.23
CA GLY A 1 2.11 -6.69 -4.20
C GLY A 1 0.85 -7.40 -3.72
N PHE A 2 -0.07 -6.70 -3.06
CA PHE A 2 -1.28 -7.31 -2.49
C PHE A 2 -2.06 -8.18 -3.49
N MET A 3 -2.30 -7.70 -4.70
CA MET A 3 -3.05 -8.43 -5.73
C MET A 3 -2.42 -9.75 -6.17
N MET A 4 -1.15 -10.00 -5.86
CA MET A 4 -0.47 -11.26 -6.21
C MET A 4 -0.91 -12.43 -5.32
N ASN A 5 -1.40 -12.16 -4.11
CA ASN A 5 -1.84 -13.18 -3.15
C ASN A 5 -3.20 -12.81 -2.49
N CYS A 6 -4.01 -12.01 -3.15
CA CYS A 6 -5.28 -11.54 -2.60
C CYS A 6 -6.31 -12.66 -2.36
N GLN A 7 -6.16 -13.83 -3.01
CA GLN A 7 -7.02 -14.99 -2.83
C GLN A 7 -6.97 -15.55 -1.39
N GLU A 8 -5.88 -15.33 -0.66
CA GLU A 8 -5.75 -15.76 0.73
C GLU A 8 -6.73 -15.06 1.68
N LEU A 9 -7.31 -13.96 1.24
CA LEU A 9 -8.37 -13.28 1.98
C LEU A 9 -9.62 -14.17 2.14
N GLU A 10 -9.98 -14.95 1.09
CA GLU A 10 -11.04 -15.96 1.17
C GLU A 10 -10.68 -17.06 2.17
N THR A 11 -9.46 -17.58 2.10
CA THR A 11 -8.97 -18.60 3.03
C THR A 11 -9.09 -18.11 4.48
N ALA A 12 -8.59 -16.92 4.77
CA ALA A 12 -8.63 -16.33 6.10
C ALA A 12 -10.08 -16.09 6.57
N ARG A 13 -10.96 -15.66 5.67
CA ARG A 13 -12.37 -15.46 5.99
C ARG A 13 -13.07 -16.77 6.32
N ARG A 14 -12.80 -17.83 5.57
CA ARG A 14 -13.38 -19.18 5.77
C ARG A 14 -12.88 -19.85 7.04
N GLU A 15 -11.58 -19.68 7.35
CA GLU A 15 -10.93 -20.24 8.54
C GLU A 15 -11.10 -19.34 9.79
N GLU A 16 -11.87 -18.24 9.68
CA GLU A 16 -12.13 -17.29 10.78
C GLU A 16 -10.85 -16.71 11.41
N ILE A 17 -9.85 -16.42 10.56
CA ILE A 17 -8.56 -15.84 10.98
C ILE A 17 -8.60 -14.32 10.79
N PRO A 18 -8.75 -13.51 11.85
CA PRO A 18 -8.71 -12.07 11.74
C PRO A 18 -7.28 -11.58 11.53
N PHE A 19 -7.09 -10.70 10.57
CA PHE A 19 -5.84 -9.95 10.38
C PHE A 19 -6.10 -8.60 9.71
N VAL A 20 -5.16 -7.70 9.81
CA VAL A 20 -5.24 -6.38 9.18
C VAL A 20 -4.18 -6.26 8.09
N THR A 21 -4.63 -5.93 6.87
CA THR A 21 -3.75 -5.62 5.75
C THR A 21 -3.80 -4.13 5.45
N LEU A 22 -2.68 -3.43 5.61
CA LEU A 22 -2.52 -2.04 5.20
C LEU A 22 -1.87 -2.00 3.82
N ILE A 23 -2.60 -1.53 2.81
CA ILE A 23 -2.13 -1.39 1.43
C ILE A 23 -1.59 0.02 1.23
N PHE A 24 -0.26 0.18 1.07
CA PHE A 24 0.33 1.42 0.60
C PHE A 24 0.07 1.56 -0.90
N ASN A 25 -0.92 2.38 -1.24
CA ASN A 25 -1.46 2.50 -2.58
C ASN A 25 -0.94 3.77 -3.26
N ASP A 26 0.07 3.61 -4.11
CA ASP A 26 0.64 4.68 -4.94
C ASP A 26 0.22 4.59 -6.42
N CYS A 27 -0.65 3.64 -6.78
CA CYS A 27 -1.10 3.38 -8.15
C CYS A 27 0.07 3.17 -9.14
N SER A 28 1.21 2.69 -8.66
CA SER A 28 2.38 2.44 -9.51
C SER A 28 3.25 1.30 -9.01
N TYR A 29 4.20 0.87 -9.85
CA TYR A 29 5.35 0.08 -9.43
C TYR A 29 6.42 1.00 -8.84
N GLY A 30 6.16 1.52 -7.62
CA GLY A 30 6.87 2.63 -7.02
C GLY A 30 8.39 2.48 -7.00
N LEU A 31 8.93 1.32 -6.62
CA LEU A 31 10.37 1.08 -6.62
C LEU A 31 10.97 1.12 -8.05
N ILE A 32 10.27 0.55 -9.04
CA ILE A 32 10.71 0.57 -10.43
C ILE A 32 10.66 1.99 -10.97
N LYS A 33 9.57 2.72 -10.70
CA LYS A 33 9.42 4.13 -11.06
C LYS A 33 10.55 4.97 -10.49
N TRP A 34 10.86 4.80 -9.22
CA TRP A 34 11.96 5.50 -8.55
C TRP A 34 13.31 5.22 -9.22
N LYS A 35 13.64 3.94 -9.50
CA LYS A 35 14.87 3.59 -10.19
C LYS A 35 14.95 4.15 -11.61
N GLN A 36 13.86 4.13 -12.35
CA GLN A 36 13.80 4.73 -13.69
C GLN A 36 14.05 6.25 -13.63
N MET A 37 13.41 6.94 -12.67
CA MET A 37 13.62 8.38 -12.47
C MET A 37 15.07 8.70 -12.08
N ASP A 38 15.69 7.89 -11.21
CA ASP A 38 17.08 8.08 -10.80
C ASP A 38 18.08 7.86 -11.93
N GLN A 39 17.87 6.82 -12.77
CA GLN A 39 18.80 6.45 -13.85
C GLN A 39 18.59 7.25 -15.14
N TYR A 40 17.33 7.53 -15.49
CA TYR A 40 16.96 8.03 -16.81
C TYR A 40 16.27 9.39 -16.79
N GLY A 41 15.96 9.92 -15.60
CA GLY A 41 15.22 11.18 -15.42
C GLY A 41 13.75 11.11 -15.86
N LYS A 42 13.26 9.94 -16.24
CA LYS A 42 11.88 9.70 -16.68
C LYS A 42 11.44 8.29 -16.35
N SER A 43 10.12 8.10 -16.19
CA SER A 43 9.52 6.79 -16.02
C SER A 43 8.58 6.45 -17.18
N CYS A 44 8.37 5.17 -17.46
CA CYS A 44 7.42 4.70 -18.46
C CYS A 44 6.84 3.33 -18.06
N TYR A 45 5.55 3.12 -18.37
CA TYR A 45 4.81 1.87 -18.17
C TYR A 45 4.80 1.34 -16.74
N VAL A 46 4.86 2.23 -15.76
CA VAL A 46 4.91 1.87 -14.33
C VAL A 46 3.67 2.32 -13.56
N ASP A 47 2.86 3.18 -14.13
CA ASP A 47 1.61 3.66 -13.54
C ASP A 47 0.44 2.78 -13.99
N PHE A 48 -0.49 2.51 -13.08
CA PHE A 48 -1.69 1.69 -13.32
C PHE A 48 -2.82 2.10 -12.38
N THR A 49 -4.01 1.58 -12.66
CA THR A 49 -5.16 1.73 -11.78
C THR A 49 -5.33 0.49 -10.91
N ASN A 50 -5.65 0.70 -9.65
CA ASN A 50 -6.03 -0.36 -8.73
C ASN A 50 -7.56 -0.56 -8.70
N PRO A 51 -8.05 -1.73 -8.30
CA PRO A 51 -9.45 -1.88 -7.94
C PRO A 51 -9.79 -1.00 -6.72
N ASP A 52 -11.06 -0.78 -6.50
CA ASP A 52 -11.56 -0.24 -5.23
C ASP A 52 -11.37 -1.30 -4.15
N PHE A 53 -10.33 -1.13 -3.32
CA PHE A 53 -9.96 -2.13 -2.30
C PHE A 53 -11.00 -2.25 -1.19
N VAL A 54 -11.82 -1.24 -0.95
CA VAL A 54 -12.93 -1.33 0.02
C VAL A 54 -13.99 -2.30 -0.51
N LYS A 55 -14.45 -2.08 -1.74
CA LYS A 55 -15.41 -2.99 -2.38
C LYS A 55 -14.85 -4.39 -2.60
N PHE A 56 -13.55 -4.48 -2.90
CA PHE A 56 -12.87 -5.76 -3.03
C PHE A 56 -12.93 -6.55 -1.71
N ALA A 57 -12.60 -5.91 -0.58
CA ALA A 57 -12.70 -6.52 0.74
C ALA A 57 -14.12 -7.00 1.04
N GLU A 58 -15.11 -6.14 0.82
CA GLU A 58 -16.53 -6.45 1.02
C GLU A 58 -16.98 -7.65 0.18
N SER A 59 -16.53 -7.74 -1.09
CA SER A 59 -16.87 -8.87 -1.98
C SER A 59 -16.32 -10.21 -1.48
N MET A 60 -15.26 -10.19 -0.67
CA MET A 60 -14.64 -11.37 -0.04
C MET A 60 -15.17 -11.63 1.39
N GLY A 61 -16.20 -10.87 1.84
CA GLY A 61 -16.73 -10.98 3.20
C GLY A 61 -15.80 -10.45 4.28
N ALA A 62 -14.82 -9.63 3.91
CA ALA A 62 -13.94 -8.89 4.79
C ALA A 62 -14.44 -7.44 4.99
N ILE A 63 -13.80 -6.68 5.86
CA ILE A 63 -14.09 -5.26 6.05
C ILE A 63 -13.05 -4.42 5.29
N GLY A 64 -13.52 -3.41 4.57
CA GLY A 64 -12.67 -2.45 3.87
C GLY A 64 -12.73 -1.07 4.50
N TYR A 65 -11.57 -0.44 4.68
CA TYR A 65 -11.45 0.98 5.04
C TYR A 65 -10.58 1.71 4.03
N ARG A 66 -10.78 3.02 3.90
CA ARG A 66 -9.91 3.89 3.14
C ARG A 66 -9.45 5.05 4.01
N ILE A 67 -8.17 5.36 3.96
CA ILE A 67 -7.57 6.51 4.63
C ILE A 67 -7.71 7.73 3.71
N GLU A 68 -8.43 8.75 4.19
CA GLU A 68 -8.60 10.01 3.45
C GLU A 68 -7.59 11.08 3.90
N LYS A 69 -7.18 11.03 5.15
CA LYS A 69 -6.23 11.98 5.76
C LYS A 69 -5.28 11.24 6.69
N ALA A 70 -4.10 11.80 6.89
CA ALA A 70 -3.09 11.20 7.77
C ALA A 70 -3.59 10.97 9.21
N GLU A 71 -4.44 11.88 9.71
CA GLU A 71 -5.02 11.80 11.05
C GLU A 71 -5.94 10.59 11.23
N ASP A 72 -6.53 10.10 10.14
CA ASP A 72 -7.46 8.97 10.18
C ASP A 72 -6.74 7.62 10.33
N LEU A 73 -5.41 7.57 10.13
CA LEU A 73 -4.65 6.31 10.12
C LEU A 73 -4.75 5.57 11.45
N ILE A 74 -4.42 6.22 12.55
CA ILE A 74 -4.40 5.58 13.88
C ILE A 74 -5.79 5.15 14.31
N PRO A 75 -6.83 6.01 14.28
CA PRO A 75 -8.19 5.58 14.63
C PRO A 75 -8.71 4.43 13.76
N THR A 76 -8.36 4.41 12.47
CA THR A 76 -8.76 3.32 11.57
C THR A 76 -8.05 2.01 11.91
N LEU A 77 -6.76 2.06 12.25
CA LEU A 77 -6.01 0.87 12.70
C LEU A 77 -6.58 0.32 14.00
N GLU A 78 -6.84 1.16 15.00
CA GLU A 78 -7.45 0.75 16.26
C GLU A 78 -8.78 0.04 16.02
N LYS A 79 -9.66 0.66 15.22
CA LYS A 79 -10.94 0.05 14.83
C LYS A 79 -10.77 -1.25 14.05
N ALA A 80 -9.76 -1.36 13.19
CA ALA A 80 -9.48 -2.56 12.41
C ALA A 80 -9.04 -3.73 13.30
N PHE A 81 -8.22 -3.47 14.32
CA PHE A 81 -7.76 -4.50 15.26
C PHE A 81 -8.85 -5.03 16.21
N GLU A 82 -9.97 -4.32 16.36
CA GLU A 82 -11.14 -4.79 17.13
C GLU A 82 -12.02 -5.76 16.33
N GLN A 83 -11.80 -5.91 15.02
CA GLN A 83 -12.63 -6.75 14.18
C GLN A 83 -12.29 -8.23 14.33
N THR A 84 -13.30 -9.08 14.13
CA THR A 84 -13.18 -10.55 14.20
C THR A 84 -13.08 -11.19 12.82
N VAL A 85 -13.03 -10.38 11.76
CA VAL A 85 -12.87 -10.80 10.37
C VAL A 85 -11.67 -10.09 9.76
N PRO A 86 -11.11 -10.59 8.64
CA PRO A 86 -10.03 -9.89 7.94
C PRO A 86 -10.41 -8.45 7.57
N VAL A 87 -9.47 -7.54 7.69
CA VAL A 87 -9.64 -6.13 7.36
C VAL A 87 -8.61 -5.71 6.33
N ILE A 88 -9.04 -4.98 5.30
CA ILE A 88 -8.18 -4.30 4.34
C ILE A 88 -8.29 -2.80 4.54
N ILE A 89 -7.16 -2.13 4.65
CA ILE A 89 -7.09 -0.66 4.72
C ILE A 89 -6.36 -0.16 3.47
N ASP A 90 -7.07 0.54 2.59
CA ASP A 90 -6.48 1.24 1.45
C ASP A 90 -5.90 2.56 1.96
N CYS A 91 -4.58 2.68 1.91
CA CYS A 91 -3.84 3.85 2.36
C CYS A 91 -3.14 4.50 1.16
N PRO A 92 -3.75 5.51 0.52
CA PRO A 92 -3.09 6.26 -0.53
C PRO A 92 -1.81 6.91 -0.02
N VAL A 93 -0.72 6.77 -0.78
CA VAL A 93 0.60 7.30 -0.42
C VAL A 93 1.21 8.06 -1.58
N ASP A 94 1.99 9.08 -1.24
CA ASP A 94 2.79 9.85 -2.19
C ASP A 94 4.28 9.64 -1.88
N TYR A 95 5.00 9.06 -2.83
CA TYR A 95 6.44 8.81 -2.75
C TYR A 95 7.30 9.88 -3.43
N SER A 96 6.78 11.06 -3.73
CA SER A 96 7.52 12.15 -4.39
C SER A 96 8.78 12.56 -3.61
N GLU A 97 8.76 12.44 -2.28
CA GLU A 97 9.90 12.75 -1.41
C GLU A 97 11.07 11.73 -1.51
N ASN A 98 10.86 10.55 -2.09
CA ASN A 98 11.92 9.54 -2.23
C ASN A 98 13.13 10.01 -3.04
N THR A 99 12.95 10.96 -3.95
CA THR A 99 14.06 11.55 -4.70
C THR A 99 15.05 12.30 -3.81
N LYS A 100 14.55 12.95 -2.75
CA LYS A 100 15.38 13.63 -1.74
C LYS A 100 16.19 12.62 -0.92
N LEU A 101 15.58 11.49 -0.56
CA LEU A 101 16.26 10.41 0.15
C LEU A 101 17.40 9.85 -0.69
N THR A 102 17.19 9.61 -1.99
CA THR A 102 18.23 9.13 -2.90
C THR A 102 19.42 10.09 -2.97
N ALA A 103 19.15 11.39 -3.12
CA ALA A 103 20.20 12.41 -3.17
C ALA A 103 21.02 12.43 -1.89
N HIS A 104 20.38 12.36 -0.73
CA HIS A 104 21.05 12.31 0.56
C HIS A 104 21.89 11.04 0.74
N LEU A 105 21.39 9.87 0.36
CA LEU A 105 22.15 8.62 0.44
C LEU A 105 23.37 8.64 -0.49
N LYS A 106 23.27 9.19 -1.70
CA LYS A 106 24.42 9.34 -2.61
C LYS A 106 25.50 10.22 -2.01
N GLN A 107 25.12 11.35 -1.42
CA GLN A 107 26.07 12.23 -0.74
C GLN A 107 26.80 11.51 0.40
N LEU A 108 26.11 10.77 1.25
CA LEU A 108 26.72 10.00 2.34
C LEU A 108 27.68 8.92 1.82
N MET A 109 27.40 8.32 0.67
CA MET A 109 28.27 7.29 0.06
C MET A 109 29.54 7.89 -0.56
N GLU A 110 29.51 9.15 -1.01
CA GLU A 110 30.67 9.86 -1.56
C GLU A 110 31.62 10.34 -0.44
N GLU A 111 31.14 10.45 0.78
CA GLU A 111 31.91 10.85 1.97
C GLU A 111 32.65 9.66 2.65
N LEU A 112 32.38 8.41 2.24
CA LEU A 112 32.99 7.17 2.72
C LEU A 112 34.15 6.73 1.84
#